data_857dcd9a1f7428240027e6ba4053d747
#
_entry.id   857dcd9a1f7428240027e6ba4053d747
#
_cell.length_a   1.000
_cell.length_b   1.000
_cell.length_c   1.000
_cell.angle_alpha   90.00
_cell.angle_beta   90.00
_cell.angle_gamma   90.00
#
_symmetry.space_group_name_H-M   'P 1'
#
loop_
_entity.id
_entity.type
_entity.pdbx_description
1 polymer ?
#
loop_
_entity_poly.entity_id
_entity_poly.type
_entity_poly.pdbx_seq_one_letter_code
_entity_poly.pdbx_strand_id
1 'polypeptide(L)'
;NIRGGEYKRFKELILPKTYWINAMKEMKKYDDDISFAIVTDDYKYATNLLPGIEIIEGDINNDFLNIYWAEYLIVSNSSFSYFPIKLGNMAKKVIAPAYWARFGNIYGRWISPANYYKDWEYMNDKGEILCKEEINKILLNTKSNYQNYNVITSDRFFKKKSILFFIPKNIRKKI
;
A
#
# COMPACT_ATOMS: atom_id res chain seq x y z
N ASN A 1 7.85 -2.43 4.89
CA ASN A 1 7.74 -0.98 4.75
C ASN A 1 6.42 -0.47 5.30
N ILE A 2 6.44 0.50 6.21
CA ILE A 2 5.27 1.09 6.86
C ILE A 2 5.09 2.54 6.38
N ARG A 3 3.88 2.88 5.94
CA ARG A 3 3.50 4.25 5.59
C ARG A 3 2.65 4.84 6.71
N GLY A 4 3.12 5.94 7.28
CA GLY A 4 2.43 6.73 8.30
C GLY A 4 2.10 8.13 7.80
N GLY A 5 3.04 9.01 7.74
CA GLY A 5 3.01 10.36 7.19
C GLY A 5 1.63 10.95 6.93
N GLU A 6 1.35 11.27 5.68
CA GLU A 6 0.03 11.76 5.24
C GLU A 6 -1.06 10.69 5.25
N TYR A 7 -0.73 9.38 5.28
CA TYR A 7 -1.72 8.30 5.35
C TYR A 7 -2.56 8.37 6.62
N LYS A 8 -2.02 8.88 7.72
CA LYS A 8 -2.76 9.07 8.99
C LYS A 8 -3.97 9.99 8.86
N ARG A 9 -4.01 10.83 7.83
CA ARG A 9 -5.15 11.71 7.53
C ARG A 9 -6.33 10.95 6.93
N PHE A 10 -6.08 9.74 6.41
CA PHE A 10 -7.05 8.90 5.70
C PHE A 10 -7.09 7.52 6.32
N LYS A 11 -8.06 7.28 7.19
CA LYS A 11 -8.22 5.98 7.90
C LYS A 11 -8.29 4.79 6.95
N GLU A 12 -8.73 5.02 5.72
CA GLU A 12 -8.88 4.04 4.66
C GLU A 12 -7.54 3.51 4.14
N LEU A 13 -6.47 4.28 4.31
CA LEU A 13 -5.12 3.93 3.88
C LEU A 13 -4.30 3.24 4.98
N ILE A 14 -4.70 3.39 6.24
CA ILE A 14 -3.98 2.82 7.36
C ILE A 14 -4.26 1.32 7.49
N LEU A 15 -3.20 0.54 7.47
CA LEU A 15 -3.28 -0.89 7.71
C LEU A 15 -3.33 -1.17 9.23
N PRO A 16 -4.21 -2.08 9.69
CA PRO A 16 -4.35 -2.38 11.10
C PRO A 16 -3.12 -3.13 11.64
N LYS A 17 -2.86 -3.02 12.94
CA LYS A 17 -1.74 -3.73 13.61
C LYS A 17 -1.78 -5.24 13.37
N THR A 18 -2.98 -5.82 13.29
CA THR A 18 -3.20 -7.24 13.01
C THR A 18 -2.60 -7.68 11.68
N TYR A 19 -2.68 -6.84 10.63
CA TYR A 19 -2.01 -7.09 9.36
C TYR A 19 -0.51 -7.32 9.55
N TRP A 20 0.16 -6.40 10.21
CA TRP A 20 1.62 -6.44 10.40
C TRP A 20 2.06 -7.64 11.24
N ILE A 21 1.39 -7.87 12.37
CA ILE A 21 1.72 -8.99 13.26
C ILE A 21 1.53 -10.33 12.56
N ASN A 22 0.42 -10.50 11.86
CA ASN A 22 0.14 -11.77 11.18
C ASN A 22 1.05 -11.96 9.95
N ALA A 23 1.37 -10.89 9.22
CA ALA A 23 2.32 -10.98 8.12
C ALA A 23 3.73 -11.38 8.61
N MET A 24 4.19 -10.88 9.75
CA MET A 24 5.45 -11.33 10.34
C MET A 24 5.40 -12.80 10.75
N LYS A 25 4.29 -13.28 11.32
CA LYS A 25 4.10 -14.70 11.64
C LYS A 25 4.10 -15.57 10.38
N GLU A 26 3.43 -15.14 9.32
CA GLU A 26 3.43 -15.87 8.04
C GLU A 26 4.83 -15.88 7.43
N MET A 27 5.57 -14.78 7.48
CA MET A 27 6.92 -14.69 6.95
C MET A 27 7.87 -15.68 7.67
N LYS A 28 7.76 -15.82 8.99
CA LYS A 28 8.56 -16.77 9.78
C LYS A 28 8.30 -18.24 9.46
N LYS A 29 7.21 -18.58 8.77
CA LYS A 29 6.99 -19.95 8.28
C LYS A 29 7.92 -20.33 7.12
N TYR A 30 8.51 -19.35 6.44
CA TYR A 30 9.48 -19.58 5.37
C TYR A 30 10.90 -19.70 5.89
N ASP A 31 11.22 -18.98 6.96
CA ASP A 31 12.51 -19.01 7.60
C ASP A 31 12.35 -18.51 9.05
N ASP A 32 12.58 -19.39 10.01
CA ASP A 32 12.42 -19.08 11.44
C ASP A 32 13.43 -18.06 11.95
N ASP A 33 14.59 -17.93 11.28
CA ASP A 33 15.68 -17.03 11.65
C ASP A 33 15.47 -15.60 11.14
N ILE A 34 14.37 -15.32 10.41
CA ILE A 34 14.10 -13.96 9.93
C ILE A 34 14.00 -12.98 11.09
N SER A 35 14.87 -11.96 11.06
CA SER A 35 14.73 -10.74 11.83
C SER A 35 14.03 -9.67 11.00
N PHE A 36 13.29 -8.78 11.67
CA PHE A 36 12.54 -7.72 11.01
C PHE A 36 13.14 -6.36 11.30
N ALA A 37 13.22 -5.53 10.27
CA ALA A 37 13.49 -4.11 10.38
C ALA A 37 12.43 -3.31 9.63
N ILE A 38 12.20 -2.07 10.04
CA ILE A 38 11.17 -1.20 9.49
C ILE A 38 11.80 -0.09 8.66
N VAL A 39 11.35 0.06 7.43
CA VAL A 39 11.54 1.26 6.61
C VAL A 39 10.25 2.07 6.65
N THR A 40 10.30 3.36 7.01
CA THR A 40 9.11 4.18 7.22
C THR A 40 9.34 5.66 6.96
N ASP A 41 8.29 6.35 6.53
CA ASP A 41 8.23 7.82 6.45
C ASP A 41 7.74 8.50 7.75
N ASP A 42 7.43 7.71 8.79
CA ASP A 42 6.93 8.21 10.07
C ASP A 42 7.43 7.34 11.23
N TYR A 43 8.61 7.69 11.73
CA TYR A 43 9.29 6.99 12.81
C TYR A 43 8.40 6.80 14.05
N LYS A 44 7.78 7.88 14.53
CA LYS A 44 6.94 7.86 15.72
C LYS A 44 5.73 6.95 15.55
N TYR A 45 5.12 6.98 14.37
CA TYR A 45 3.99 6.11 14.07
C TYR A 45 4.42 4.63 14.05
N ALA A 46 5.52 4.31 13.37
CA ALA A 46 6.02 2.94 13.27
C ALA A 46 6.42 2.36 14.62
N THR A 47 7.12 3.14 15.46
CA THR A 47 7.49 2.74 16.83
C THR A 47 6.26 2.41 17.69
N ASN A 48 5.21 3.23 17.61
CA ASN A 48 3.97 2.98 18.35
C ASN A 48 3.19 1.78 17.80
N LEU A 49 3.25 1.56 16.50
CA LEU A 49 2.56 0.46 15.84
C LEU A 49 3.19 -0.90 16.17
N LEU A 50 4.52 -0.97 16.07
CA LEU A 50 5.31 -2.19 16.27
C LEU A 50 6.50 -1.91 17.22
N PRO A 51 6.24 -1.75 18.52
CA PRO A 51 7.30 -1.47 19.48
C PRO A 51 8.31 -2.63 19.54
N GLY A 52 9.59 -2.30 19.66
CA GLY A 52 10.68 -3.27 19.78
C GLY A 52 11.21 -3.80 18.44
N ILE A 53 10.63 -3.41 17.31
CA ILE A 53 11.22 -3.68 15.99
C ILE A 53 12.18 -2.54 15.64
N GLU A 54 13.36 -2.89 15.17
CA GLU A 54 14.35 -1.91 14.67
C GLU A 54 13.77 -1.08 13.53
N ILE A 55 14.04 0.23 13.55
CA ILE A 55 13.68 1.12 12.44
C ILE A 55 14.98 1.56 11.77
N ILE A 56 15.09 1.29 10.48
CA ILE A 56 16.24 1.72 9.69
C ILE A 56 16.12 3.23 9.48
N GLU A 57 17.11 3.96 9.96
CA GLU A 57 17.21 5.41 9.74
C GLU A 57 17.89 5.67 8.41
N GLY A 58 17.31 6.53 7.60
CA GLY A 58 17.89 6.90 6.31
C GLY A 58 17.11 8.01 5.63
N ASP A 59 17.62 8.44 4.50
CA ASP A 59 16.91 9.29 3.57
C ASP A 59 16.06 8.45 2.59
N ILE A 60 15.31 9.11 1.74
CA ILE A 60 14.44 8.46 0.76
C ILE A 60 15.20 7.51 -0.19
N ASN A 61 16.47 7.78 -0.47
CA ASN A 61 17.29 6.94 -1.34
C ASN A 61 17.69 5.66 -0.62
N ASN A 62 18.10 5.78 0.63
CA ASN A 62 18.41 4.63 1.49
C ASN A 62 17.18 3.77 1.72
N ASP A 63 16.03 4.37 1.97
CA ASP A 63 14.76 3.68 2.11
C ASP A 63 14.42 2.88 0.84
N PHE A 64 14.60 3.50 -0.32
CA PHE A 64 14.39 2.84 -1.61
C PHE A 64 15.33 1.65 -1.80
N LEU A 65 16.63 1.81 -1.52
CA LEU A 65 17.63 0.77 -1.66
C LEU A 65 17.41 -0.38 -0.68
N ASN A 66 17.02 -0.10 0.56
CA ASN A 66 16.69 -1.13 1.55
C ASN A 66 15.53 -2.00 1.07
N ILE A 67 14.51 -1.43 0.45
CA ILE A 67 13.39 -2.20 -0.13
C ILE A 67 13.84 -2.95 -1.39
N TYR A 68 14.65 -2.30 -2.23
CA TYR A 68 15.15 -2.87 -3.49
C TYR A 68 15.97 -4.16 -3.28
N TRP A 69 16.84 -4.19 -2.25
CA TRP A 69 17.72 -5.30 -1.97
C TRP A 69 17.12 -6.35 -1.01
N ALA A 70 15.97 -6.08 -0.43
CA ALA A 70 15.37 -7.00 0.52
C ALA A 70 14.84 -8.28 -0.17
N GLU A 71 15.16 -9.43 0.42
CA GLU A 71 14.68 -10.73 -0.04
C GLU A 71 13.28 -11.07 0.49
N TYR A 72 12.95 -10.60 1.69
CA TYR A 72 11.68 -10.85 2.37
C TYR A 72 11.02 -9.52 2.70
N LEU A 73 9.80 -9.33 2.27
CA LEU A 73 9.15 -8.03 2.36
C LEU A 73 7.70 -8.14 2.85
N ILE A 74 7.36 -7.34 3.85
CA ILE A 74 5.99 -7.03 4.23
C ILE A 74 5.75 -5.55 3.88
N VAL A 75 4.80 -5.28 3.00
CA VAL A 75 4.63 -3.95 2.43
C VAL A 75 3.30 -3.31 2.77
N SER A 76 3.29 -1.99 2.79
CA SER A 76 2.06 -1.22 2.83
C SER A 76 1.47 -1.05 1.42
N ASN A 77 0.26 -0.54 1.33
CA ASN A 77 -0.43 -0.16 0.11
C ASN A 77 0.14 1.13 -0.51
N SER A 78 1.43 1.12 -0.84
CA SER A 78 2.17 2.30 -1.32
C SER A 78 2.97 1.98 -2.57
N SER A 79 2.90 2.85 -3.58
CA SER A 79 3.75 2.79 -4.77
C SER A 79 5.24 2.83 -4.43
N PHE A 80 5.61 3.52 -3.36
CA PHE A 80 6.97 3.55 -2.85
C PHE A 80 7.49 2.18 -2.44
N SER A 81 6.61 1.28 -1.94
CA SER A 81 6.99 -0.10 -1.65
C SER A 81 7.05 -0.97 -2.90
N TYR A 82 6.06 -0.86 -3.76
CA TYR A 82 5.91 -1.74 -4.91
C TYR A 82 6.97 -1.51 -5.99
N PHE A 83 7.33 -0.25 -6.21
CA PHE A 83 8.22 0.11 -7.31
C PHE A 83 9.64 -0.45 -7.15
N PRO A 84 10.36 -0.26 -6.02
CA PRO A 84 11.70 -0.83 -5.84
C PRO A 84 11.70 -2.37 -5.90
N ILE A 85 10.66 -3.04 -5.37
CA ILE A 85 10.57 -4.50 -5.43
C ILE A 85 10.50 -4.99 -6.87
N LYS A 86 9.70 -4.33 -7.70
CA LYS A 86 9.55 -4.75 -9.12
C LYS A 86 10.75 -4.38 -9.97
N LEU A 87 11.48 -3.33 -9.64
CA LEU A 87 12.74 -2.98 -10.31
C LEU A 87 13.87 -3.94 -9.92
N GLY A 88 13.99 -4.28 -8.64
CA GLY A 88 15.09 -5.09 -8.11
C GLY A 88 14.98 -6.55 -8.47
N ASN A 89 13.78 -7.09 -8.52
CA ASN A 89 13.52 -8.52 -8.69
C ASN A 89 14.31 -9.44 -7.72
N MET A 90 14.66 -8.90 -6.55
CA MET A 90 15.45 -9.60 -5.51
C MET A 90 14.57 -10.33 -4.51
N ALA A 91 13.32 -9.94 -4.40
CA ALA A 91 12.41 -10.46 -3.41
C ALA A 91 12.08 -11.94 -3.66
N LYS A 92 12.43 -12.79 -2.69
CA LYS A 92 12.04 -14.21 -2.65
C LYS A 92 10.60 -14.37 -2.19
N LYS A 93 10.14 -13.47 -1.31
CA LYS A 93 8.78 -13.49 -0.76
C LYS A 93 8.29 -12.07 -0.46
N VAL A 94 7.06 -11.79 -0.88
CA VAL A 94 6.38 -10.53 -0.59
C VAL A 94 5.00 -10.81 -0.04
N ILE A 95 4.67 -10.22 1.11
CA ILE A 95 3.32 -10.15 1.65
C ILE A 95 2.83 -8.71 1.50
N ALA A 96 1.76 -8.53 0.74
CA ALA A 96 1.15 -7.25 0.45
C ALA A 96 -0.30 -7.19 0.97
N PRO A 97 -0.84 -6.00 1.25
CA PRO A 97 -2.24 -5.88 1.64
C PRO A 97 -3.15 -6.23 0.45
N ALA A 98 -4.22 -6.97 0.74
CA ALA A 98 -5.23 -7.36 -0.26
C ALA A 98 -6.04 -6.17 -0.79
N TYR A 99 -5.86 -5.00 -0.21
CA TYR A 99 -6.59 -3.78 -0.58
C TYR A 99 -5.62 -2.61 -0.70
N TRP A 100 -5.75 -1.86 -1.78
CA TRP A 100 -5.00 -0.62 -1.95
C TRP A 100 -5.57 0.49 -1.05
N ALA A 101 -6.89 0.60 -1.03
CA ALA A 101 -7.60 1.53 -0.15
C ALA A 101 -8.98 0.97 0.22
N ARG A 102 -9.62 1.59 1.21
CA ARG A 102 -11.02 1.39 1.53
C ARG A 102 -11.77 2.66 1.13
N PHE A 103 -12.47 2.62 0.04
CA PHE A 103 -13.48 3.64 -0.19
C PHE A 103 -14.62 3.41 0.78
N GLY A 104 -15.09 4.46 1.41
CA GLY A 104 -16.13 4.43 2.41
C GLY A 104 -17.31 3.51 2.08
N ASN A 105 -18.40 3.55 2.79
CA ASN A 105 -19.49 2.58 2.72
C ASN A 105 -20.10 2.33 1.32
N ILE A 106 -19.87 3.25 0.37
CA ILE A 106 -20.46 3.17 -0.97
C ILE A 106 -19.61 2.32 -1.94
N TYR A 107 -18.27 2.36 -1.84
CA TYR A 107 -17.39 1.75 -2.84
C TYR A 107 -16.60 0.55 -2.31
N GLY A 108 -16.65 0.30 -1.00
CA GLY A 108 -16.00 -0.84 -0.38
C GLY A 108 -14.47 -0.79 -0.50
N ARG A 109 -13.88 -1.95 -0.41
CA ARG A 109 -12.45 -2.17 -0.54
C ARG A 109 -12.10 -2.46 -1.98
N TRP A 110 -10.91 -2.03 -2.41
CA TRP A 110 -10.47 -2.26 -3.77
C TRP A 110 -8.97 -2.61 -3.85
N ILE A 111 -8.64 -3.36 -4.89
CA ILE A 111 -7.28 -3.59 -5.33
C ILE A 111 -7.19 -3.22 -6.80
N SER A 112 -6.18 -2.46 -7.17
CA SER A 112 -5.95 -2.17 -8.58
C SER A 112 -5.33 -3.40 -9.26
N PRO A 113 -5.84 -3.82 -10.44
CA PRO A 113 -5.19 -4.86 -11.23
C PRO A 113 -3.72 -4.54 -11.57
N ALA A 114 -3.36 -3.26 -11.67
CA ALA A 114 -1.98 -2.81 -11.88
C ALA A 114 -1.07 -3.06 -10.68
N ASN A 115 -1.64 -3.23 -9.50
CA ASN A 115 -0.92 -3.47 -8.25
C ASN A 115 -1.00 -4.93 -7.80
N TYR A 116 -1.60 -5.80 -8.62
CA TYR A 116 -1.67 -7.24 -8.35
C TYR A 116 -0.56 -7.98 -9.08
N TYR A 117 0.30 -8.64 -8.32
CA TYR A 117 1.38 -9.47 -8.83
C TYR A 117 1.13 -10.92 -8.44
N LYS A 118 1.19 -11.83 -9.40
CA LYS A 118 0.83 -13.24 -9.22
C LYS A 118 1.77 -14.01 -8.29
N ASP A 119 2.98 -13.53 -8.14
CA ASP A 119 4.08 -14.06 -7.33
C ASP A 119 4.07 -13.55 -5.89
N TRP A 120 3.16 -12.63 -5.55
CA TRP A 120 3.02 -12.10 -4.19
C TRP A 120 1.85 -12.74 -3.45
N GLU A 121 1.96 -12.78 -2.13
CA GLU A 121 0.85 -13.13 -1.25
C GLU A 121 0.10 -11.89 -0.81
N TYR A 122 -1.21 -12.01 -0.71
CA TYR A 122 -2.09 -10.93 -0.32
C TYR A 122 -2.82 -11.26 0.97
N MET A 123 -2.67 -10.38 1.95
CA MET A 123 -3.29 -10.52 3.27
C MET A 123 -4.43 -9.51 3.45
N ASN A 124 -5.55 -9.97 3.97
CA ASN A 124 -6.66 -9.10 4.32
C ASN A 124 -6.40 -8.36 5.65
N ASP A 125 -7.31 -7.47 6.05
CA ASP A 125 -7.21 -6.70 7.28
C ASP A 125 -7.44 -7.51 8.56
N LYS A 126 -7.92 -8.75 8.44
CA LYS A 126 -7.99 -9.70 9.55
C LYS A 126 -6.68 -10.43 9.76
N GLY A 127 -5.71 -10.29 8.84
CA GLY A 127 -4.43 -10.96 8.87
C GLY A 127 -4.46 -12.37 8.29
N GLU A 128 -5.35 -12.63 7.34
CA GLU A 128 -5.48 -13.91 6.66
C GLU A 128 -4.94 -13.78 5.24
N ILE A 129 -4.10 -14.75 4.80
CA ILE A 129 -3.65 -14.84 3.40
C ILE A 129 -4.83 -15.29 2.54
N LEU A 130 -5.09 -14.55 1.47
CA LEU A 130 -6.18 -14.84 0.55
C LEU A 130 -5.76 -15.83 -0.54
N CYS A 131 -6.64 -16.74 -0.88
CA CYS A 131 -6.46 -17.63 -2.03
C CYS A 131 -6.70 -16.88 -3.36
N LYS A 132 -6.31 -17.49 -4.46
CA LYS A 132 -6.43 -16.88 -5.80
C LYS A 132 -7.88 -16.55 -6.17
N GLU A 133 -8.81 -17.39 -5.75
CA GLU A 133 -10.25 -17.21 -6.00
C GLU A 133 -10.79 -15.98 -5.27
N GLU A 134 -10.35 -15.75 -4.03
CA GLU A 134 -10.74 -14.57 -3.24
C GLU A 134 -10.16 -13.30 -3.85
N ILE A 135 -8.90 -13.31 -4.27
CA ILE A 135 -8.27 -12.19 -4.98
C ILE A 135 -9.01 -11.88 -6.27
N ASN A 136 -9.36 -12.89 -7.06
CA ASN A 136 -10.12 -12.70 -8.29
C ASN A 136 -11.50 -12.07 -8.03
N LYS A 137 -12.19 -12.47 -6.96
CA LYS A 137 -13.46 -11.83 -6.55
C LYS A 137 -13.25 -10.33 -6.23
N ILE A 138 -12.18 -9.99 -5.49
CA ILE A 138 -11.86 -8.59 -5.18
C ILE A 138 -11.58 -7.80 -6.45
N LEU A 139 -10.81 -8.35 -7.38
CA LEU A 139 -10.49 -7.71 -8.66
C LEU A 139 -11.74 -7.47 -9.52
N LEU A 140 -12.64 -8.45 -9.59
CA LEU A 140 -13.91 -8.32 -10.30
C LEU A 140 -14.82 -7.26 -9.66
N ASN A 141 -14.94 -7.26 -8.35
CA ASN A 141 -15.71 -6.25 -7.62
C ASN A 141 -15.11 -4.84 -7.82
N THR A 142 -13.79 -4.73 -7.80
CA THR A 142 -13.09 -3.49 -8.08
C THR A 142 -13.40 -2.98 -9.49
N LYS A 143 -13.36 -3.85 -10.48
CA LYS A 143 -13.68 -3.49 -11.87
C LYS A 143 -15.11 -2.95 -12.01
N SER A 144 -16.07 -3.63 -11.39
CA SER A 144 -17.48 -3.19 -11.36
C SER A 144 -17.63 -1.84 -10.67
N ASN A 145 -17.01 -1.65 -9.52
CA ASN A 145 -17.04 -0.39 -8.78
C ASN A 145 -16.39 0.76 -9.55
N TYR A 146 -15.29 0.52 -10.27
CA TYR A 146 -14.66 1.52 -11.14
C TYR A 146 -15.56 1.94 -12.30
N GLN A 147 -16.25 1.01 -12.92
CA GLN A 147 -17.20 1.31 -13.99
C GLN A 147 -18.32 2.21 -13.48
N ASN A 148 -18.88 1.88 -12.32
CA ASN A 148 -19.94 2.68 -11.69
C ASN A 148 -19.40 4.05 -11.19
N TYR A 149 -18.16 4.10 -10.70
CA TYR A 149 -17.52 5.32 -10.25
C TYR A 149 -17.28 6.31 -11.38
N ASN A 150 -16.83 5.86 -12.54
CA ASN A 150 -16.61 6.72 -13.71
C ASN A 150 -17.92 7.36 -14.21
N VAL A 151 -19.06 6.69 -14.05
CA VAL A 151 -20.37 7.28 -14.36
C VAL A 151 -20.75 8.39 -13.35
N ILE A 152 -20.40 8.19 -12.06
CA ILE A 152 -20.74 9.16 -11.01
C ILE A 152 -19.77 10.36 -11.00
N THR A 153 -18.51 10.15 -11.35
CA THR A 153 -17.47 11.19 -11.26
C THR A 153 -17.31 12.02 -12.52
N SER A 154 -17.73 11.52 -13.69
CA SER A 154 -17.76 12.33 -14.92
C SER A 154 -18.57 13.61 -14.72
N ASP A 155 -19.62 13.60 -13.90
CA ASP A 155 -20.45 14.77 -13.61
C ASP A 155 -19.92 15.67 -12.48
N ARG A 156 -19.06 15.16 -11.59
CA ARG A 156 -18.62 15.93 -10.41
C ARG A 156 -17.17 16.42 -10.47
N PHE A 157 -16.26 15.74 -11.13
CA PHE A 157 -14.84 16.06 -11.11
C PHE A 157 -14.39 17.01 -12.23
N PHE A 158 -15.13 17.16 -13.30
CA PHE A 158 -14.82 18.10 -14.38
C PHE A 158 -15.48 19.48 -14.25
N LYS A 159 -15.90 19.90 -13.05
CA LYS A 159 -16.11 21.32 -12.84
C LYS A 159 -14.75 22.02 -12.87
N LYS A 160 -14.60 22.97 -13.78
CA LYS A 160 -13.44 23.83 -14.08
C LYS A 160 -12.54 24.26 -12.90
N LYS A 161 -12.97 24.10 -11.65
CA LYS A 161 -12.20 24.44 -10.44
C LYS A 161 -11.12 23.42 -10.06
N SER A 162 -11.22 22.15 -10.43
CA SER A 162 -10.26 21.12 -10.01
C SER A 162 -8.98 21.10 -10.86
N ILE A 163 -9.05 21.47 -12.12
CA ILE A 163 -7.87 21.55 -12.99
C ILE A 163 -6.94 22.69 -12.58
N LEU A 164 -7.50 23.82 -12.11
CA LEU A 164 -6.72 24.96 -11.63
C LEU A 164 -5.93 24.67 -10.34
N PHE A 165 -6.25 23.62 -9.61
CA PHE A 165 -5.55 23.29 -8.36
C PHE A 165 -4.15 22.72 -8.58
N PHE A 166 -3.90 22.08 -9.73
CA PHE A 166 -2.61 21.51 -10.11
C PHE A 166 -1.72 22.48 -10.91
N ILE A 167 -2.23 23.64 -11.27
CA ILE A 167 -1.44 24.66 -11.97
C ILE A 167 -0.75 25.56 -10.97
N PRO A 168 0.58 25.71 -11.02
CA PRO A 168 1.31 26.63 -10.15
C PRO A 168 0.73 28.03 -10.18
N LYS A 169 0.68 28.70 -9.03
CA LYS A 169 0.02 30.02 -8.86
C LYS A 169 0.52 31.09 -9.84
N ASN A 170 1.78 31.00 -10.28
CA ASN A 170 2.39 31.90 -11.26
C ASN A 170 1.87 31.73 -12.69
N ILE A 171 1.27 30.59 -13.02
CA ILE A 171 0.70 30.31 -14.35
C ILE A 171 -0.80 30.64 -14.38
N ARG A 172 -1.49 30.61 -13.23
CA ARG A 172 -2.95 30.87 -13.13
C ARG A 172 -3.39 32.27 -13.60
N LYS A 173 -2.47 33.23 -13.67
CA LYS A 173 -2.76 34.61 -14.10
C LYS A 173 -2.71 34.82 -15.62
N LYS A 174 -2.37 33.77 -16.39
CA LYS A 174 -2.23 33.86 -17.87
C LYS A 174 -3.28 33.04 -18.63
N ILE A 175 -4.21 32.40 -17.92
CA ILE A 175 -5.35 31.67 -18.46
C ILE A 175 -6.66 32.31 -17.95
#